data_910ce2532fdd48c3baa407f592069e46
#
_entry.id   910ce2532fdd48c3baa407f592069e46
#
_cell.length_a   1.000
_cell.length_b   1.000
_cell.length_c   1.000
_cell.angle_alpha   90.00
_cell.angle_beta   90.00
_cell.angle_gamma   90.00
#
_symmetry.space_group_name_H-M   'P 1'
#
loop_
_entity.id
_entity.type
_entity.pdbx_description
1 polymer ?
#
loop_
_entity_poly.entity_id
_entity_poly.type
_entity_poly.pdbx_seq_one_letter_code
_entity_poly.pdbx_strand_id
1 'polypeptide(L)'
;MRDLILKMSISVDGFVSDLDGRNTWMFGADQEAKNWSVEYIGKAGLHIMGSRSFLAMAPFWPTSTLAFAPPMNQIPKAVFSRQGPAILGKVAATLDDIGAKAGTGQSPGLQPGAESWAEAHVAGGDLADEIATLKAEEGKPIIAHGGVSFGRSLIAEGLVDQFALLVIPVALGKGLPLFSELTAPKPLKLMSSKAFPGGAVAQIYRPA
;
A
#
# COMPACT_ATOMS: atom_id res chain seq x y z
N MET A 1 -11.82 17.61 -2.88
CA MET A 1 -10.47 17.20 -2.43
C MET A 1 -10.54 15.78 -1.92
N ARG A 2 -9.63 14.88 -2.34
CA ARG A 2 -9.63 13.46 -1.97
C ARG A 2 -8.95 13.24 -0.62
N ASP A 3 -9.49 12.36 0.23
CA ASP A 3 -8.79 11.92 1.46
C ASP A 3 -7.58 11.05 1.10
N LEU A 4 -6.46 11.26 1.80
CA LEU A 4 -5.32 10.33 1.80
C LEU A 4 -5.45 9.36 2.96
N ILE A 5 -5.60 8.09 2.63
CA ILE A 5 -5.75 6.99 3.58
C ILE A 5 -4.44 6.18 3.62
N LEU A 6 -3.79 6.10 4.76
CA LEU A 6 -2.69 5.17 4.96
C LEU A 6 -3.24 3.81 5.41
N LYS A 7 -3.22 2.81 4.51
CA LYS A 7 -3.66 1.45 4.80
C LYS A 7 -2.47 0.55 5.08
N MET A 8 -2.37 0.04 6.32
CA MET A 8 -1.27 -0.82 6.75
C MET A 8 -1.78 -2.01 7.56
N SER A 9 -1.08 -3.14 7.45
CA SER A 9 -1.18 -4.22 8.43
C SER A 9 -0.04 -4.07 9.43
N ILE A 10 -0.34 -4.19 10.72
CA ILE A 10 0.62 -4.04 11.81
C ILE A 10 0.47 -5.18 12.82
N SER A 11 1.54 -5.49 13.53
CA SER A 11 1.50 -6.36 14.71
C SER A 11 0.80 -5.66 15.89
N VAL A 12 0.44 -6.40 16.95
CA VAL A 12 -0.20 -5.84 18.17
C VAL A 12 0.67 -4.77 18.82
N ASP A 13 1.98 -4.90 18.70
CA ASP A 13 3.00 -3.98 19.22
C ASP A 13 3.46 -2.92 18.21
N GLY A 14 2.71 -2.73 17.09
CA GLY A 14 2.83 -1.58 16.19
C GLY A 14 3.91 -1.67 15.11
N PHE A 15 4.46 -2.85 14.86
CA PHE A 15 5.45 -3.05 13.78
C PHE A 15 4.77 -3.42 12.46
N VAL A 16 5.34 -2.96 11.34
CA VAL A 16 4.90 -3.29 9.97
C VAL A 16 5.69 -4.45 9.36
N SER A 17 6.87 -4.75 9.92
CA SER A 17 7.74 -5.85 9.51
C SER A 17 8.73 -6.16 10.63
N ASP A 18 9.47 -7.27 10.51
CA ASP A 18 10.69 -7.49 11.28
C ASP A 18 11.80 -6.50 10.87
N LEU A 19 13.00 -6.64 11.48
CA LEU A 19 14.15 -5.77 11.20
C LEU A 19 14.70 -5.93 9.76
N ASP A 20 14.49 -7.09 9.15
CA ASP A 20 14.89 -7.40 7.77
C ASP A 20 13.86 -6.91 6.74
N GLY A 21 12.74 -6.35 7.19
CA GLY A 21 11.64 -5.89 6.33
C GLY A 21 10.69 -7.00 5.90
N ARG A 22 10.77 -8.21 6.51
CA ARG A 22 9.86 -9.33 6.23
C ARG A 22 8.56 -9.14 7.01
N ASN A 23 7.45 -9.46 6.37
CA ASN A 23 6.10 -9.29 6.92
C ASN A 23 5.18 -10.48 6.60
N THR A 24 5.75 -11.67 6.40
CA THR A 24 5.00 -12.87 6.02
C THR A 24 3.91 -13.26 7.02
N TRP A 25 4.06 -12.87 8.30
CA TRP A 25 3.07 -13.07 9.35
C TRP A 25 1.71 -12.41 9.06
N MET A 26 1.68 -11.34 8.24
CA MET A 26 0.43 -10.67 7.86
C MET A 26 -0.48 -11.54 6.98
N PHE A 27 0.07 -12.54 6.29
CA PHE A 27 -0.71 -13.45 5.44
C PHE A 27 -1.48 -14.51 6.24
N GLY A 28 -1.20 -14.66 7.55
CA GLY A 28 -1.92 -15.53 8.46
C GLY A 28 -3.31 -15.03 8.88
N ALA A 29 -3.72 -13.83 8.50
CA ALA A 29 -5.06 -13.32 8.76
C ALA A 29 -6.14 -14.26 8.17
N ASP A 30 -7.29 -14.36 8.86
CA ASP A 30 -8.43 -15.12 8.38
C ASP A 30 -9.05 -14.54 7.09
N GLN A 31 -9.94 -15.30 6.45
CA GLN A 31 -10.52 -14.93 5.16
C GLN A 31 -11.39 -13.66 5.25
N GLU A 32 -12.08 -13.44 6.38
CA GLU A 32 -12.92 -12.24 6.54
C GLU A 32 -12.06 -10.97 6.65
N ALA A 33 -10.94 -11.02 7.37
CA ALA A 33 -9.98 -9.93 7.45
C ALA A 33 -9.34 -9.63 6.09
N LYS A 34 -9.05 -10.68 5.30
CA LYS A 34 -8.57 -10.54 3.91
C LYS A 34 -9.63 -9.89 3.03
N ASN A 35 -10.86 -10.36 3.07
CA ASN A 35 -11.98 -9.81 2.31
C ASN A 35 -12.20 -8.33 2.64
N TRP A 36 -12.20 -7.98 3.94
CA TRP A 36 -12.28 -6.58 4.37
C TRP A 36 -11.15 -5.74 3.76
N SER A 37 -9.92 -6.26 3.75
CA SER A 37 -8.78 -5.55 3.15
C SER A 37 -8.94 -5.34 1.65
N VAL A 38 -9.42 -6.37 0.91
CA VAL A 38 -9.70 -6.28 -0.54
C VAL A 38 -10.77 -5.23 -0.83
N GLU A 39 -11.91 -5.30 -0.11
CA GLU A 39 -12.99 -4.32 -0.24
C GLU A 39 -12.52 -2.90 0.08
N TYR A 40 -11.65 -2.78 1.10
CA TYR A 40 -11.15 -1.47 1.53
C TYR A 40 -10.27 -0.83 0.46
N ILE A 41 -9.29 -1.57 -0.07
CA ILE A 41 -8.39 -1.05 -1.12
C ILE A 41 -9.12 -0.81 -2.44
N GLY A 42 -10.18 -1.58 -2.73
CA GLY A 42 -11.04 -1.40 -3.90
C GLY A 42 -11.84 -0.09 -3.91
N LYS A 43 -11.91 0.63 -2.78
CA LYS A 43 -12.55 1.95 -2.70
C LYS A 43 -11.66 3.08 -3.23
N ALA A 44 -10.39 2.81 -3.49
CA ALA A 44 -9.45 3.83 -3.98
C ALA A 44 -9.77 4.32 -5.39
N GLY A 45 -9.44 5.57 -5.66
CA GLY A 45 -9.32 6.12 -7.01
C GLY A 45 -7.87 6.17 -7.48
N LEU A 46 -6.94 6.06 -6.53
CA LEU A 46 -5.49 6.05 -6.79
C LEU A 46 -4.78 5.26 -5.69
N HIS A 47 -3.87 4.38 -6.08
CA HIS A 47 -2.92 3.73 -5.16
C HIS A 47 -1.59 4.46 -5.19
N ILE A 48 -1.04 4.81 -4.03
CA ILE A 48 0.28 5.43 -3.95
C ILE A 48 1.23 4.60 -3.09
N MET A 49 2.51 4.63 -3.43
CA MET A 49 3.53 3.90 -2.70
C MET A 49 4.94 4.44 -2.95
N GLY A 50 5.85 4.17 -2.04
CA GLY A 50 7.27 4.46 -2.25
C GLY A 50 7.92 3.48 -3.24
N SER A 51 9.03 3.88 -3.85
CA SER A 51 9.73 3.15 -4.90
C SER A 51 10.08 1.70 -4.56
N ARG A 52 10.49 1.42 -3.31
CA ARG A 52 10.83 0.06 -2.88
C ARG A 52 9.62 -0.87 -2.93
N SER A 53 8.48 -0.43 -2.39
CA SER A 53 7.23 -1.21 -2.41
C SER A 53 6.70 -1.37 -3.84
N PHE A 54 6.79 -0.32 -4.65
CA PHE A 54 6.39 -0.36 -6.05
C PHE A 54 7.16 -1.45 -6.82
N LEU A 55 8.49 -1.45 -6.73
CA LEU A 55 9.34 -2.43 -7.41
C LEU A 55 9.18 -3.85 -6.86
N ALA A 56 8.78 -4.02 -5.60
CA ALA A 56 8.48 -5.34 -5.03
C ALA A 56 7.11 -5.87 -5.46
N MET A 57 6.13 -4.99 -5.66
CA MET A 57 4.75 -5.35 -5.98
C MET A 57 4.52 -5.53 -7.49
N ALA A 58 5.22 -4.76 -8.33
CA ALA A 58 5.05 -4.77 -9.79
C ALA A 58 5.33 -6.12 -10.47
N PRO A 59 6.26 -6.99 -10.03
CA PRO A 59 6.40 -8.33 -10.60
C PRO A 59 5.37 -9.33 -10.05
N PHE A 60 4.71 -9.04 -8.94
CA PHE A 60 3.83 -9.97 -8.23
C PHE A 60 2.35 -9.85 -8.64
N TRP A 61 1.79 -8.64 -8.54
CA TRP A 61 0.36 -8.44 -8.77
C TRP A 61 -0.09 -8.70 -10.21
N PRO A 62 0.69 -8.33 -11.25
CA PRO A 62 0.32 -8.56 -12.64
C PRO A 62 0.01 -10.02 -13.00
N THR A 63 0.56 -10.99 -12.30
CA THR A 63 0.32 -12.43 -12.53
C THR A 63 -0.47 -13.10 -11.42
N SER A 64 -0.76 -12.38 -10.33
CA SER A 64 -1.42 -12.93 -9.15
C SER A 64 -2.90 -13.23 -9.42
N THR A 65 -3.36 -14.40 -8.95
CA THR A 65 -4.78 -14.80 -8.96
C THR A 65 -5.47 -14.56 -7.61
N LEU A 66 -4.78 -13.94 -6.65
CA LEU A 66 -5.36 -13.62 -5.35
C LEU A 66 -6.46 -12.56 -5.49
N ALA A 67 -7.43 -12.56 -4.57
CA ALA A 67 -8.53 -11.59 -4.54
C ALA A 67 -8.09 -10.11 -4.50
N PHE A 68 -6.86 -9.84 -4.07
CA PHE A 68 -6.25 -8.52 -4.11
C PHE A 68 -5.83 -8.06 -5.52
N ALA A 69 -5.61 -9.00 -6.46
CA ALA A 69 -5.04 -8.67 -7.76
C ALA A 69 -5.91 -7.70 -8.58
N PRO A 70 -7.25 -7.86 -8.69
CA PRO A 70 -8.08 -6.91 -9.43
C PRO A 70 -7.93 -5.47 -8.95
N PRO A 71 -8.15 -5.10 -7.67
CA PRO A 71 -7.97 -3.72 -7.24
C PRO A 71 -6.51 -3.25 -7.33
N MET A 72 -5.53 -4.15 -7.13
CA MET A 72 -4.11 -3.79 -7.27
C MET A 72 -3.68 -3.57 -8.71
N ASN A 73 -4.32 -4.18 -9.70
CA ASN A 73 -3.99 -4.00 -11.11
C ASN A 73 -4.85 -2.92 -11.79
N GLN A 74 -6.16 -2.86 -11.51
CA GLN A 74 -7.08 -2.02 -12.27
C GLN A 74 -7.14 -0.55 -11.80
N ILE A 75 -6.78 -0.26 -10.55
CA ILE A 75 -6.77 1.12 -10.02
C ILE A 75 -5.45 1.79 -10.43
N PRO A 76 -5.48 3.05 -10.94
CA PRO A 76 -4.28 3.83 -11.26
C PRO A 76 -3.31 3.93 -10.09
N LYS A 77 -2.03 4.14 -10.40
CA LYS A 77 -0.95 4.21 -9.41
C LYS A 77 -0.12 5.47 -9.52
N ALA A 78 0.40 5.93 -8.37
CA ALA A 78 1.51 6.85 -8.34
C ALA A 78 2.66 6.28 -7.49
N VAL A 79 3.88 6.41 -7.99
CA VAL A 79 5.09 5.99 -7.29
C VAL A 79 5.92 7.20 -6.89
N PHE A 80 6.23 7.28 -5.59
CA PHE A 80 7.10 8.32 -5.05
C PHE A 80 8.56 7.86 -5.16
N SER A 81 9.32 8.48 -6.08
CA SER A 81 10.66 8.02 -6.42
C SER A 81 11.60 9.14 -6.83
N ARG A 82 12.75 9.26 -6.16
CA ARG A 82 13.85 10.13 -6.56
C ARG A 82 14.59 9.63 -7.81
N GLN A 83 14.29 8.41 -8.31
CA GLN A 83 14.85 7.89 -9.56
C GLN A 83 14.15 8.49 -10.81
N GLY A 84 13.06 9.24 -10.61
CA GLY A 84 12.26 9.78 -11.71
C GLY A 84 11.66 8.69 -12.61
N PRO A 85 11.33 9.01 -13.87
CA PRO A 85 10.67 8.09 -14.81
C PRO A 85 11.42 6.78 -15.11
N ALA A 86 12.73 6.73 -14.84
CA ALA A 86 13.52 5.52 -15.04
C ALA A 86 13.01 4.30 -14.25
N ILE A 87 12.26 4.52 -13.15
CA ILE A 87 11.64 3.45 -12.38
C ILE A 87 10.60 2.68 -13.20
N LEU A 88 9.86 3.35 -14.09
CA LEU A 88 8.84 2.72 -14.94
C LEU A 88 9.46 1.81 -16.00
N GLY A 89 10.62 2.18 -16.55
CA GLY A 89 11.34 1.33 -17.51
C GLY A 89 11.70 -0.04 -16.95
N LYS A 90 12.03 -0.12 -15.65
CA LYS A 90 12.29 -1.40 -14.98
C LYS A 90 11.03 -2.26 -14.88
N VAL A 91 9.89 -1.63 -14.62
CA VAL A 91 8.60 -2.33 -14.52
C VAL A 91 8.11 -2.77 -15.89
N ALA A 92 8.19 -1.91 -16.90
CA ALA A 92 7.83 -2.25 -18.29
C ALA A 92 8.62 -3.47 -18.77
N ALA A 93 9.94 -3.47 -18.61
CA ALA A 93 10.79 -4.62 -18.97
C ALA A 93 10.39 -5.91 -18.23
N THR A 94 9.97 -5.80 -16.95
CA THR A 94 9.47 -6.94 -16.18
C THR A 94 8.16 -7.48 -16.75
N LEU A 95 7.21 -6.61 -17.12
CA LEU A 95 5.93 -7.01 -17.69
C LEU A 95 6.11 -7.64 -19.10
N ASP A 96 7.01 -7.09 -19.91
CA ASP A 96 7.37 -7.64 -21.23
C ASP A 96 7.95 -9.05 -21.10
N ASP A 97 8.86 -9.29 -20.16
CA ASP A 97 9.44 -10.62 -19.89
C ASP A 97 8.36 -11.62 -19.43
N ILE A 98 7.45 -11.20 -18.53
CA ILE A 98 6.31 -12.01 -18.10
C ILE A 98 5.41 -12.35 -19.30
N GLY A 99 5.07 -11.38 -20.14
CA GLY A 99 4.25 -11.57 -21.34
C GLY A 99 4.88 -12.55 -22.33
N ALA A 100 6.19 -12.40 -22.59
CA ALA A 100 6.94 -13.32 -23.45
C ALA A 100 6.94 -14.77 -22.93
N LYS A 101 7.16 -14.95 -21.63
CA LYS A 101 7.12 -16.28 -20.98
C LYS A 101 5.73 -16.90 -20.97
N ALA A 102 4.68 -16.08 -20.81
CA ALA A 102 3.29 -16.56 -20.91
C ALA A 102 2.96 -17.07 -22.31
N GLY A 103 3.44 -16.38 -23.36
CA GLY A 103 3.27 -16.81 -24.77
C GLY A 103 3.92 -18.16 -25.08
N THR A 104 4.90 -18.59 -24.29
CA THR A 104 5.56 -19.91 -24.40
C THR A 104 5.03 -20.94 -23.41
N GLY A 105 4.03 -20.60 -22.60
CA GLY A 105 3.47 -21.48 -21.56
C GLY A 105 4.36 -21.64 -20.32
N GLN A 106 5.40 -20.84 -20.17
CA GLN A 106 6.35 -20.90 -19.05
C GLN A 106 5.96 -20.04 -17.83
N SER A 107 4.94 -19.21 -17.95
CA SER A 107 4.47 -18.31 -16.89
C SER A 107 2.95 -18.10 -17.00
N PRO A 108 2.25 -17.79 -15.90
CA PRO A 108 0.90 -17.25 -15.97
C PRO A 108 0.87 -15.97 -16.80
N GLY A 109 -0.19 -15.76 -17.58
CA GLY A 109 -0.41 -14.52 -18.31
C GLY A 109 -0.65 -13.32 -17.40
N LEU A 110 -0.51 -12.13 -17.96
CA LEU A 110 -0.83 -10.89 -17.26
C LEU A 110 -2.34 -10.82 -16.97
N GLN A 111 -2.68 -10.40 -15.77
CA GLN A 111 -4.06 -10.14 -15.35
C GLN A 111 -4.56 -8.81 -15.95
N PRO A 112 -5.90 -8.63 -16.12
CA PRO A 112 -6.47 -7.37 -16.59
C PRO A 112 -6.02 -6.17 -15.73
N GLY A 113 -5.60 -5.08 -16.37
CA GLY A 113 -5.12 -3.86 -15.72
C GLY A 113 -3.64 -3.89 -15.30
N ALA A 114 -2.91 -4.97 -15.62
CA ALA A 114 -1.49 -5.10 -15.29
C ALA A 114 -0.62 -3.97 -15.86
N GLU A 115 -1.01 -3.39 -17.01
CA GLU A 115 -0.36 -2.25 -17.66
C GLU A 115 -0.26 -1.02 -16.77
N SER A 116 -1.22 -0.83 -15.85
CA SER A 116 -1.24 0.30 -14.91
C SER A 116 0.01 0.40 -13.99
N TRP A 117 0.78 -0.67 -13.89
CA TRP A 117 2.07 -0.65 -13.18
C TRP A 117 3.16 0.02 -13.99
N ALA A 118 3.18 -0.13 -15.31
CA ALA A 118 4.13 0.55 -16.20
C ALA A 118 3.69 1.99 -16.53
N GLU A 119 2.40 2.29 -16.37
CA GLU A 119 1.77 3.59 -16.64
C GLU A 119 1.61 4.45 -15.38
N ALA A 120 2.22 4.07 -14.26
CA ALA A 120 2.09 4.78 -13.00
C ALA A 120 2.60 6.23 -13.11
N HIS A 121 1.92 7.17 -12.47
CA HIS A 121 2.44 8.53 -12.29
C HIS A 121 3.70 8.50 -11.43
N VAL A 122 4.75 9.22 -11.82
CA VAL A 122 5.99 9.33 -11.05
C VAL A 122 6.04 10.66 -10.33
N ALA A 123 5.85 10.63 -9.01
CA ALA A 123 6.00 11.77 -8.13
C ALA A 123 7.47 11.86 -7.65
N GLY A 124 8.19 12.87 -8.10
CA GLY A 124 9.62 13.04 -7.82
C GLY A 124 9.97 14.35 -7.12
N GLY A 125 8.99 15.19 -6.87
CA GLY A 125 9.14 16.48 -6.20
C GLY A 125 9.10 16.39 -4.66
N ASP A 126 8.81 17.52 -4.03
CA ASP A 126 8.57 17.60 -2.59
C ASP A 126 7.34 16.76 -2.22
N LEU A 127 7.42 16.05 -1.09
CA LEU A 127 6.37 15.10 -0.69
C LEU A 127 5.04 15.81 -0.42
N ALA A 128 5.07 16.93 0.30
CA ALA A 128 3.86 17.66 0.65
C ALA A 128 3.17 18.27 -0.57
N ASP A 129 3.96 18.84 -1.49
CA ASP A 129 3.46 19.44 -2.73
C ASP A 129 2.83 18.40 -3.66
N GLU A 130 3.51 17.25 -3.85
CA GLU A 130 2.97 16.14 -4.65
C GLU A 130 1.66 15.59 -4.06
N ILE A 131 1.61 15.37 -2.75
CA ILE A 131 0.38 14.92 -2.08
C ILE A 131 -0.72 15.98 -2.16
N ALA A 132 -0.40 17.27 -1.99
CA ALA A 132 -1.38 18.35 -2.13
C ALA A 132 -1.98 18.38 -3.55
N THR A 133 -1.15 18.22 -4.58
CA THR A 133 -1.58 18.15 -5.98
C THR A 133 -2.52 16.96 -6.20
N LEU A 134 -2.14 15.75 -5.76
CA LEU A 134 -2.98 14.56 -5.89
C LEU A 134 -4.31 14.69 -5.12
N LYS A 135 -4.30 15.31 -3.93
CA LYS A 135 -5.52 15.53 -3.12
C LYS A 135 -6.45 16.57 -3.73
N ALA A 136 -5.92 17.54 -4.48
CA ALA A 136 -6.72 18.58 -5.13
C ALA A 136 -7.61 18.06 -6.26
N GLU A 137 -7.23 16.95 -6.90
CA GLU A 137 -8.05 16.31 -7.91
C GLU A 137 -9.38 15.80 -7.32
N GLU A 138 -10.42 15.75 -8.15
CA GLU A 138 -11.69 15.12 -7.77
C GLU A 138 -11.62 13.61 -7.93
N GLY A 139 -12.40 12.88 -7.14
CA GLY A 139 -12.52 11.42 -7.24
C GLY A 139 -12.57 10.69 -5.91
N LYS A 140 -12.42 9.38 -5.99
CA LYS A 140 -12.36 8.48 -4.84
C LYS A 140 -11.07 8.69 -4.05
N PRO A 141 -11.00 8.25 -2.77
CA PRO A 141 -9.83 8.41 -1.92
C PRO A 141 -8.52 7.90 -2.54
N ILE A 142 -7.42 8.46 -2.08
CA ILE A 142 -6.06 7.98 -2.35
C ILE A 142 -5.71 6.98 -1.25
N ILE A 143 -5.24 5.78 -1.61
CA ILE A 143 -4.76 4.79 -0.63
C ILE A 143 -3.25 4.62 -0.76
N ALA A 144 -2.53 4.93 0.33
CA ALA A 144 -1.11 4.66 0.47
C ALA A 144 -0.89 3.24 1.02
N HIS A 145 -0.11 2.42 0.27
CA HIS A 145 0.23 1.04 0.62
C HIS A 145 1.58 0.86 1.32
N GLY A 146 2.22 1.94 1.72
CA GLY A 146 3.58 1.89 2.30
C GLY A 146 4.67 1.86 1.18
N GLY A 147 6.00 1.40 1.31
CA GLY A 147 6.55 0.79 2.54
C GLY A 147 6.68 1.70 3.76
N VAL A 148 7.30 1.12 4.76
CA VAL A 148 7.36 1.75 6.09
C VAL A 148 7.97 3.15 6.07
N SER A 149 9.07 3.37 5.36
CA SER A 149 9.70 4.70 5.27
C SER A 149 8.77 5.74 4.63
N PHE A 150 8.08 5.37 3.53
CA PHE A 150 7.12 6.25 2.88
C PHE A 150 5.92 6.56 3.79
N GLY A 151 5.37 5.53 4.45
CA GLY A 151 4.30 5.72 5.43
C GLY A 151 4.71 6.63 6.60
N ARG A 152 5.92 6.48 7.12
CA ARG A 152 6.47 7.35 8.17
C ARG A 152 6.61 8.80 7.72
N SER A 153 7.13 9.04 6.51
CA SER A 153 7.20 10.40 5.96
C SER A 153 5.82 11.05 5.86
N LEU A 154 4.82 10.33 5.33
CA LEU A 154 3.44 10.82 5.29
C LEU A 154 2.88 11.16 6.68
N ILE A 155 3.21 10.35 7.70
CA ILE A 155 2.78 10.55 9.09
C ILE A 155 3.48 11.77 9.71
N ALA A 156 4.81 11.85 9.56
CA ALA A 156 5.63 12.90 10.13
C ALA A 156 5.24 14.29 9.61
N GLU A 157 4.95 14.39 8.31
CA GLU A 157 4.52 15.61 7.65
C GLU A 157 3.02 15.92 7.82
N GLY A 158 2.26 15.05 8.54
CA GLY A 158 0.85 15.28 8.82
C GLY A 158 -0.08 15.16 7.62
N LEU A 159 0.34 14.48 6.55
CA LEU A 159 -0.37 14.41 5.27
C LEU A 159 -1.52 13.39 5.26
N VAL A 160 -1.56 12.48 6.25
CA VAL A 160 -2.56 11.40 6.34
C VAL A 160 -3.85 11.91 6.95
N ASP A 161 -4.96 11.80 6.20
CA ASP A 161 -6.31 12.16 6.68
C ASP A 161 -6.98 11.02 7.44
N GLN A 162 -6.62 9.76 7.08
CA GLN A 162 -7.20 8.58 7.71
C GLN A 162 -6.19 7.43 7.77
N PHE A 163 -6.16 6.75 8.90
CA PHE A 163 -5.41 5.51 9.09
C PHE A 163 -6.37 4.34 9.02
N ALA A 164 -6.09 3.37 8.15
CA ALA A 164 -6.80 2.10 8.07
C ALA A 164 -5.84 0.98 8.45
N LEU A 165 -5.83 0.64 9.73
CA LEU A 165 -4.90 -0.31 10.31
C LEU A 165 -5.58 -1.67 10.48
N LEU A 166 -4.96 -2.73 9.93
CA LEU A 166 -5.32 -4.10 10.26
C LEU A 166 -4.31 -4.62 11.28
N VAL A 167 -4.71 -4.68 12.53
CA VAL A 167 -3.90 -5.22 13.63
C VAL A 167 -3.99 -6.74 13.58
N ILE A 168 -2.87 -7.38 13.27
CA ILE A 168 -2.75 -8.84 13.24
C ILE A 168 -2.38 -9.34 14.64
N PRO A 169 -2.96 -10.44 15.13
CA PRO A 169 -2.76 -10.94 16.49
C PRO A 169 -1.39 -11.63 16.63
N VAL A 170 -0.32 -10.87 16.41
CA VAL A 170 1.08 -11.29 16.56
C VAL A 170 1.85 -10.17 17.25
N ALA A 171 2.72 -10.49 18.18
CA ALA A 171 3.70 -9.58 18.77
C ALA A 171 5.08 -9.93 18.22
N LEU A 172 5.82 -8.94 17.73
CA LEU A 172 7.16 -9.14 17.16
C LEU A 172 8.28 -8.83 18.15
N GLY A 173 8.03 -7.97 19.13
CA GLY A 173 9.02 -7.51 20.11
C GLY A 173 10.10 -6.59 19.51
N LYS A 174 10.50 -6.84 18.26
CA LYS A 174 11.44 -6.01 17.50
C LYS A 174 11.02 -5.98 16.04
N GLY A 175 11.20 -4.82 15.38
CA GLY A 175 10.82 -4.65 13.99
C GLY A 175 10.87 -3.18 13.55
N LEU A 176 10.24 -2.89 12.43
CA LEU A 176 10.11 -1.54 11.90
C LEU A 176 8.75 -0.95 12.34
N PRO A 177 8.71 -0.08 13.39
CA PRO A 177 7.46 0.47 13.90
C PRO A 177 6.88 1.50 12.92
N LEU A 178 5.54 1.64 12.88
CA LEU A 178 4.88 2.57 11.96
C LEU A 178 5.07 4.04 12.35
N PHE A 179 5.01 4.36 13.63
CA PHE A 179 4.93 5.72 14.16
C PHE A 179 6.24 6.27 14.74
N SER A 180 7.40 5.70 14.39
CA SER A 180 8.70 6.06 15.00
C SER A 180 9.21 7.45 14.67
N GLU A 181 8.72 8.08 13.60
CA GLU A 181 9.17 9.41 13.16
C GLU A 181 8.35 10.56 13.78
N LEU A 182 7.39 10.25 14.65
CA LEU A 182 6.66 11.27 15.40
C LEU A 182 7.56 11.90 16.47
N THR A 183 7.68 13.21 16.45
CA THR A 183 8.42 14.00 17.43
C THR A 183 7.60 14.38 18.67
N ALA A 184 6.27 14.22 18.59
CA ALA A 184 5.33 14.46 19.68
C ALA A 184 4.12 13.52 19.52
N PRO A 185 3.39 13.22 20.61
CA PRO A 185 2.15 12.46 20.54
C PRO A 185 1.15 13.10 19.56
N LYS A 186 0.58 12.30 18.67
CA LYS A 186 -0.46 12.71 17.73
C LYS A 186 -1.80 12.07 18.15
N PRO A 187 -2.72 12.85 18.72
CA PRO A 187 -4.04 12.33 19.08
C PRO A 187 -4.79 11.81 17.85
N LEU A 188 -5.43 10.66 18.02
CA LEU A 188 -6.23 10.03 16.98
C LEU A 188 -7.64 9.75 17.50
N LYS A 189 -8.65 10.03 16.69
CA LYS A 189 -10.04 9.70 16.95
C LYS A 189 -10.39 8.39 16.27
N LEU A 190 -10.84 7.40 17.03
CA LEU A 190 -11.36 6.14 16.48
C LEU A 190 -12.70 6.41 15.78
N MET A 191 -12.77 6.06 14.51
CA MET A 191 -13.96 6.19 13.67
C MET A 191 -14.75 4.88 13.61
N SER A 192 -14.05 3.73 13.54
CA SER A 192 -14.65 2.41 13.60
C SER A 192 -13.62 1.34 13.97
N SER A 193 -14.09 0.23 14.53
CA SER A 193 -13.30 -0.98 14.71
C SER A 193 -14.13 -2.21 14.37
N LYS A 194 -13.48 -3.24 13.82
CA LYS A 194 -14.11 -4.53 13.52
C LYS A 194 -13.13 -5.65 13.88
N ALA A 195 -13.53 -6.50 14.82
CA ALA A 195 -12.82 -7.74 15.12
C ALA A 195 -13.22 -8.83 14.12
N PHE A 196 -12.26 -9.71 13.79
CA PHE A 196 -12.46 -10.85 12.92
C PHE A 196 -12.25 -12.15 13.67
N PRO A 197 -12.84 -13.28 13.19
CA PRO A 197 -12.78 -14.57 13.92
C PRO A 197 -11.36 -15.06 14.21
N GLY A 198 -10.40 -14.79 13.31
CA GLY A 198 -8.99 -15.12 13.50
C GLY A 198 -8.22 -14.20 14.45
N GLY A 199 -8.90 -13.28 15.15
CA GLY A 199 -8.32 -12.38 16.13
C GLY A 199 -7.70 -11.09 15.54
N ALA A 200 -7.69 -10.90 14.22
CA ALA A 200 -7.32 -9.63 13.63
C ALA A 200 -8.36 -8.55 13.94
N VAL A 201 -7.94 -7.29 14.03
CA VAL A 201 -8.83 -6.14 14.27
C VAL A 201 -8.55 -5.05 13.26
N ALA A 202 -9.55 -4.70 12.45
CA ALA A 202 -9.49 -3.49 11.64
C ALA A 202 -9.84 -2.27 12.49
N GLN A 203 -9.03 -1.24 12.39
CA GLN A 203 -9.21 0.02 13.12
C GLN A 203 -9.07 1.18 12.14
N ILE A 204 -10.07 2.05 12.13
CA ILE A 204 -10.07 3.27 11.33
C ILE A 204 -9.94 4.46 12.27
N TYR A 205 -8.90 5.27 12.05
CA TYR A 205 -8.67 6.49 12.81
C TYR A 205 -8.56 7.70 11.89
N ARG A 206 -8.88 8.87 12.46
CA ARG A 206 -8.52 10.19 11.89
C ARG A 206 -7.69 10.98 12.90
N PRO A 207 -6.82 11.90 12.45
CA PRO A 207 -6.27 12.91 13.35
C PRO A 207 -7.40 13.62 14.11
N ALA A 208 -7.18 13.86 15.43
CA ALA A 208 -8.17 14.52 16.28
C ALA A 208 -8.14 16.04 16.11
#